data_65b8b6a58cf1420decb2da67213f107e
#
_entry.id   65b8b6a58cf1420decb2da67213f107e
#
_cell.length_a   1.000
_cell.length_b   1.000
_cell.length_c   1.000
_cell.angle_alpha   90.00
_cell.angle_beta   90.00
_cell.angle_gamma   90.00
#
_symmetry.space_group_name_H-M   'P 1'
#
loop_
_entity.id
_entity.type
_entity.pdbx_description
1 polymer ?
#
loop_
_entity_poly.entity_id
_entity_poly.type
_entity_poly.pdbx_seq_one_letter_code
_entity_poly.pdbx_strand_id
1 'polypeptide(L)'
;MSVWIVQKQMIIIFALILVGVYLYKSKHLSNDASRQLSWLIVNITNPITLLCAALSEEQKVSAKEIGIAFLSFAVMYALLIILAYIIPPLLGVIKDRRYAYRMLTIFGNVGFIGIPFSAAVLGQQSLIFVSICGLTLNMIVYTYGAASIRRAAAAQHPDRNIGNDLSWKDIINSGTVFSVVTIAVYLMDIRVPDGVQTTLGYIGSCTTFLSMVVLGVSVAQMVPREVFTRWRLYVFVIIRQIFVPVLLIFILKPFVANKLILSTVAVMVSMPAGNLPLMMAKQYGAEEDMISAGIILTTIASIITIPVVMYFL
;
A
#
# COMPACT_ATOMS: atom_id res chain seq x y z
N MET A 1 20.22 -8.67 -1.08
CA MET A 1 19.51 -8.63 0.24
C MET A 1 19.33 -10.06 0.72
N SER A 2 19.51 -10.37 2.00
CA SER A 2 19.29 -11.76 2.49
C SER A 2 17.80 -12.08 2.53
N VAL A 3 17.36 -13.09 1.77
CA VAL A 3 15.97 -13.58 1.77
C VAL A 3 15.50 -13.96 3.17
N TRP A 4 16.42 -14.42 4.01
CA TRP A 4 16.17 -14.74 5.42
C TRP A 4 15.70 -13.54 6.25
N ILE A 5 16.27 -12.36 6.04
CA ILE A 5 15.84 -11.12 6.72
C ILE A 5 14.40 -10.80 6.34
N VAL A 6 14.08 -10.89 5.05
CA VAL A 6 12.74 -10.64 4.52
C VAL A 6 11.73 -11.63 5.13
N GLN A 7 12.07 -12.92 5.13
CA GLN A 7 11.21 -13.96 5.67
C GLN A 7 10.97 -13.79 7.17
N LYS A 8 12.03 -13.53 7.94
CA LYS A 8 11.92 -13.23 9.38
C LYS A 8 11.00 -12.04 9.64
N GLN A 9 11.13 -10.96 8.87
CA GLN A 9 10.31 -9.77 9.01
C GLN A 9 8.84 -10.05 8.65
N MET A 10 8.59 -10.86 7.63
CA MET A 10 7.22 -11.28 7.29
C MET A 10 6.57 -12.07 8.43
N ILE A 11 7.29 -13.00 9.06
CA ILE A 11 6.78 -13.76 10.22
C ILE A 11 6.42 -12.81 11.36
N ILE A 12 7.28 -11.83 11.67
CA ILE A 12 7.02 -10.84 12.73
C ILE A 12 5.75 -10.03 12.41
N ILE A 13 5.63 -9.52 11.19
CA ILE A 13 4.44 -8.76 10.74
C ILE A 13 3.18 -9.60 10.90
N PHE A 14 3.20 -10.87 10.47
CA PHE A 14 2.05 -11.76 10.61
C PHE A 14 1.72 -12.08 12.07
N ALA A 15 2.71 -12.26 12.94
CA ALA A 15 2.48 -12.43 14.37
C ALA A 15 1.74 -11.21 14.96
N LEU A 16 2.13 -10.00 14.56
CA LEU A 16 1.45 -8.77 14.99
C LEU A 16 0.03 -8.66 14.42
N ILE A 17 -0.20 -9.08 13.17
CA ILE A 17 -1.54 -9.15 12.57
C ILE A 17 -2.44 -10.12 13.37
N LEU A 18 -1.91 -11.27 13.78
CA LEU A 18 -2.65 -12.24 14.59
C LEU A 18 -3.04 -11.66 15.96
N VAL A 19 -2.22 -10.78 16.56
CA VAL A 19 -2.62 -10.03 17.78
C VAL A 19 -3.87 -9.18 17.49
N GLY A 20 -3.93 -8.48 16.36
CA GLY A 20 -5.11 -7.70 15.97
C GLY A 20 -6.36 -8.57 15.75
N VAL A 21 -6.20 -9.74 15.10
CA VAL A 21 -7.28 -10.73 14.94
C VAL A 21 -7.79 -11.21 16.30
N TYR A 22 -6.88 -11.52 17.22
CA TYR A 22 -7.22 -11.95 18.58
C TYR A 22 -7.99 -10.87 19.34
N LEU A 23 -7.50 -9.63 19.37
CA LEU A 23 -8.13 -8.51 20.05
C LEU A 23 -9.55 -8.24 19.54
N TYR A 24 -9.78 -8.39 18.24
CA TYR A 24 -11.10 -8.23 17.66
C TYR A 24 -12.04 -9.39 18.01
N LYS A 25 -11.59 -10.64 17.84
CA LYS A 25 -12.41 -11.82 18.15
C LYS A 25 -12.73 -11.95 19.62
N SER A 26 -11.83 -11.52 20.50
CA SER A 26 -12.05 -11.47 21.96
C SER A 26 -12.85 -10.25 22.40
N LYS A 27 -13.34 -9.40 21.48
CA LYS A 27 -14.13 -8.19 21.72
C LYS A 27 -13.42 -7.10 22.55
N HIS A 28 -12.10 -7.17 22.69
CA HIS A 28 -11.31 -6.12 23.33
C HIS A 28 -11.10 -4.90 22.40
N LEU A 29 -11.23 -5.07 21.09
CA LEU A 29 -11.14 -3.99 20.12
C LEU A 29 -12.40 -3.96 19.26
N SER A 30 -13.14 -2.84 19.31
CA SER A 30 -14.35 -2.63 18.53
C SER A 30 -14.06 -2.09 17.12
N ASN A 31 -15.10 -2.10 16.26
CA ASN A 31 -15.00 -1.49 14.92
C ASN A 31 -14.70 0.02 15.00
N ASP A 32 -15.31 0.72 15.96
CA ASP A 32 -15.09 2.16 16.14
C ASP A 32 -13.67 2.46 16.62
N ALA A 33 -13.15 1.68 17.57
CA ALA A 33 -11.76 1.80 18.01
C ALA A 33 -10.79 1.54 16.86
N SER A 34 -11.02 0.51 16.03
CA SER A 34 -10.20 0.24 14.83
C SER A 34 -10.23 1.39 13.83
N ARG A 35 -11.39 2.04 13.63
CA ARG A 35 -11.53 3.23 12.77
C ARG A 35 -10.75 4.42 13.32
N GLN A 36 -10.82 4.67 14.63
CA GLN A 36 -10.04 5.74 15.30
C GLN A 36 -8.54 5.49 15.20
N LEU A 37 -8.09 4.24 15.42
CA LEU A 37 -6.70 3.86 15.24
C LEU A 37 -6.24 4.02 13.79
N SER A 38 -7.07 3.65 12.81
CA SER A 38 -6.78 3.87 11.38
C SER A 38 -6.60 5.36 11.08
N TRP A 39 -7.45 6.21 11.64
CA TRP A 39 -7.33 7.66 11.49
C TRP A 39 -6.01 8.17 12.08
N LEU A 40 -5.66 7.74 13.30
CA LEU A 40 -4.40 8.08 13.97
C LEU A 40 -3.18 7.67 13.14
N ILE A 41 -3.21 6.45 12.58
CA ILE A 41 -2.12 5.93 11.75
C ILE A 41 -1.95 6.80 10.50
N VAL A 42 -3.02 7.03 9.76
CA VAL A 42 -2.97 7.72 8.47
C VAL A 42 -2.62 9.20 8.63
N ASN A 43 -3.12 9.85 9.68
CA ASN A 43 -3.00 11.30 9.84
C ASN A 43 -1.86 11.74 10.77
N ILE A 44 -1.34 10.85 11.61
CA ILE A 44 -0.32 11.19 12.61
C ILE A 44 0.91 10.29 12.47
N THR A 45 0.78 8.97 12.77
CA THR A 45 1.99 8.16 12.94
C THR A 45 2.70 7.84 11.62
N ASN A 46 1.99 7.53 10.53
CA ASN A 46 2.61 7.34 9.21
C ASN A 46 3.33 8.60 8.70
N PRO A 47 2.68 9.78 8.67
CA PRO A 47 3.33 11.04 8.32
C PRO A 47 4.61 11.31 9.13
N ILE A 48 4.54 11.12 10.44
CA ILE A 48 5.69 11.35 11.31
C ILE A 48 6.81 10.32 11.06
N THR A 49 6.48 9.06 10.80
CA THR A 49 7.48 8.04 10.42
C THR A 49 8.24 8.44 9.16
N LEU A 50 7.54 8.94 8.15
CA LEU A 50 8.17 9.40 6.91
C LEU A 50 9.01 10.67 7.16
N LEU A 51 8.52 11.58 7.98
CA LEU A 51 9.24 12.81 8.34
C LEU A 51 10.52 12.51 9.15
N CYS A 52 10.48 11.55 10.09
CA CYS A 52 11.67 11.10 10.81
C CYS A 52 12.77 10.61 9.87
N ALA A 53 12.42 9.92 8.80
CA ALA A 53 13.39 9.48 7.80
C ALA A 53 14.03 10.66 7.05
N ALA A 54 13.27 11.72 6.80
CA ALA A 54 13.78 12.94 6.16
C ALA A 54 14.71 13.75 7.09
N LEU A 55 14.49 13.66 8.41
CA LEU A 55 15.29 14.34 9.43
C LEU A 55 16.52 13.54 9.87
N SER A 56 16.67 12.28 9.43
CA SER A 56 17.81 11.43 9.82
C SER A 56 19.12 11.97 9.24
N GLU A 57 20.22 11.76 9.97
CA GLU A 57 21.57 12.18 9.54
C GLU A 57 22.20 11.23 8.51
N GLU A 58 21.52 10.18 8.10
CA GLU A 58 22.03 9.20 7.14
C GLU A 58 22.31 9.83 5.76
N GLN A 59 23.17 9.16 4.96
CA GLN A 59 23.62 9.66 3.67
C GLN A 59 22.44 10.12 2.80
N LYS A 60 22.50 11.37 2.35
CA LYS A 60 21.45 11.96 1.54
C LYS A 60 21.54 11.51 0.10
N VAL A 61 20.38 11.20 -0.43
CA VAL A 61 20.17 10.91 -1.84
C VAL A 61 20.14 12.21 -2.63
N SER A 62 20.74 12.24 -3.81
CA SER A 62 20.75 13.43 -4.67
C SER A 62 19.35 13.73 -5.23
N ALA A 63 19.09 15.01 -5.58
CA ALA A 63 17.86 15.40 -6.26
C ALA A 63 17.62 14.62 -7.57
N LYS A 64 18.71 14.21 -8.28
CA LYS A 64 18.63 13.36 -9.45
C LYS A 64 18.05 11.98 -9.12
N GLU A 65 18.46 11.38 -8.01
CA GLU A 65 17.94 10.07 -7.57
C GLU A 65 16.50 10.14 -7.11
N ILE A 66 16.08 11.26 -6.50
CA ILE A 66 14.66 11.53 -6.22
C ILE A 66 13.84 11.57 -7.52
N GLY A 67 14.34 12.24 -8.56
CA GLY A 67 13.72 12.25 -9.88
C GLY A 67 13.64 10.85 -10.51
N ILE A 68 14.70 10.04 -10.40
CA ILE A 68 14.72 8.64 -10.86
C ILE A 68 13.71 7.80 -10.09
N ALA A 69 13.60 7.98 -8.78
CA ALA A 69 12.63 7.27 -7.96
C ALA A 69 11.18 7.64 -8.37
N PHE A 70 10.90 8.94 -8.56
CA PHE A 70 9.59 9.38 -9.02
C PHE A 70 9.22 8.77 -10.37
N LEU A 71 10.14 8.79 -11.35
CA LEU A 71 9.93 8.18 -12.65
C LEU A 71 9.71 6.65 -12.52
N SER A 72 10.47 5.99 -11.67
CA SER A 72 10.33 4.54 -11.42
C SER A 72 8.95 4.19 -10.85
N PHE A 73 8.43 4.96 -9.89
CA PHE A 73 7.07 4.76 -9.38
C PHE A 73 5.98 5.14 -10.40
N ALA A 74 6.22 6.16 -11.22
CA ALA A 74 5.31 6.49 -12.33
C ALA A 74 5.22 5.33 -13.34
N VAL A 75 6.36 4.75 -13.74
CA VAL A 75 6.41 3.55 -14.59
C VAL A 75 5.73 2.36 -13.93
N MET A 76 5.97 2.13 -12.63
CA MET A 76 5.32 1.08 -11.85
C MET A 76 3.79 1.21 -11.94
N TYR A 77 3.23 2.37 -11.64
CA TYR A 77 1.79 2.56 -11.68
C TYR A 77 1.21 2.55 -13.09
N ALA A 78 1.93 3.06 -14.09
CA ALA A 78 1.54 2.95 -15.49
C ALA A 78 1.43 1.48 -15.91
N LEU A 79 2.42 0.66 -15.57
CA LEU A 79 2.39 -0.78 -15.83
C LEU A 79 1.24 -1.46 -15.08
N LEU A 80 1.03 -1.14 -13.80
CA LEU A 80 -0.07 -1.70 -13.01
C LEU A 80 -1.43 -1.34 -13.61
N ILE A 81 -1.61 -0.11 -14.10
CA ILE A 81 -2.85 0.31 -14.77
C ILE A 81 -3.05 -0.49 -16.07
N ILE A 82 -2.02 -0.62 -16.90
CA ILE A 82 -2.09 -1.42 -18.14
C ILE A 82 -2.47 -2.87 -17.82
N LEU A 83 -1.78 -3.50 -16.89
CA LEU A 83 -2.04 -4.88 -16.49
C LEU A 83 -3.40 -5.07 -15.83
N ALA A 84 -3.91 -4.05 -15.14
CA ALA A 84 -5.26 -4.06 -14.57
C ALA A 84 -6.39 -4.20 -15.63
N TYR A 85 -6.13 -3.79 -16.86
CA TYR A 85 -7.06 -4.00 -17.97
C TYR A 85 -6.84 -5.33 -18.70
N ILE A 86 -5.64 -5.88 -18.64
CA ILE A 86 -5.26 -7.12 -19.34
C ILE A 86 -5.60 -8.36 -18.48
N ILE A 87 -5.24 -8.36 -17.20
CA ILE A 87 -5.35 -9.54 -16.33
C ILE A 87 -6.79 -10.03 -16.15
N PRO A 88 -7.81 -9.20 -15.84
CA PRO A 88 -9.16 -9.69 -15.60
C PRO A 88 -9.81 -10.38 -16.79
N PRO A 89 -9.77 -9.84 -18.03
CA PRO A 89 -10.29 -10.54 -19.19
C PRO A 89 -9.52 -11.82 -19.52
N LEU A 90 -8.19 -11.83 -19.34
CA LEU A 90 -7.34 -13.02 -19.54
C LEU A 90 -7.76 -14.18 -18.60
N LEU A 91 -8.17 -13.85 -17.37
CA LEU A 91 -8.71 -14.81 -16.40
C LEU A 91 -10.18 -15.15 -16.62
N GLY A 92 -10.81 -14.65 -17.68
CA GLY A 92 -12.23 -14.88 -17.95
C GLY A 92 -13.16 -14.26 -16.90
N VAL A 93 -12.73 -13.15 -16.25
CA VAL A 93 -13.56 -12.45 -15.26
C VAL A 93 -14.71 -11.73 -15.99
N ILE A 94 -15.94 -11.93 -15.49
CA ILE A 94 -17.14 -11.27 -16.02
C ILE A 94 -17.03 -9.74 -15.87
N LYS A 95 -17.67 -9.00 -16.81
CA LYS A 95 -17.49 -7.54 -16.92
C LYS A 95 -17.76 -6.80 -15.61
N ASP A 96 -18.82 -7.17 -14.90
CA ASP A 96 -19.26 -6.49 -13.68
C ASP A 96 -18.27 -6.60 -12.50
N ARG A 97 -17.45 -7.63 -12.49
CA ARG A 97 -16.42 -7.86 -11.44
C ARG A 97 -15.02 -7.38 -11.82
N ARG A 98 -14.80 -6.97 -13.08
CA ARG A 98 -13.46 -6.55 -13.54
C ARG A 98 -12.94 -5.33 -12.80
N TYR A 99 -13.83 -4.44 -12.34
CA TYR A 99 -13.40 -3.27 -11.58
C TYR A 99 -12.69 -3.67 -10.28
N ALA A 100 -13.19 -4.67 -9.55
CA ALA A 100 -12.57 -5.14 -8.31
C ALA A 100 -11.15 -5.67 -8.56
N TYR A 101 -10.96 -6.49 -9.59
CA TYR A 101 -9.62 -6.96 -9.97
C TYR A 101 -8.68 -5.83 -10.39
N ARG A 102 -9.19 -4.79 -11.07
CA ARG A 102 -8.40 -3.59 -11.40
C ARG A 102 -7.93 -2.87 -10.14
N MET A 103 -8.83 -2.68 -9.17
CA MET A 103 -8.50 -2.05 -7.90
C MET A 103 -7.46 -2.86 -7.12
N LEU A 104 -7.62 -4.18 -7.05
CA LEU A 104 -6.67 -5.10 -6.42
C LEU A 104 -5.30 -5.13 -7.14
N THR A 105 -5.28 -4.90 -8.46
CA THR A 105 -4.03 -4.86 -9.23
C THR A 105 -3.24 -3.60 -8.94
N ILE A 106 -3.88 -2.44 -8.90
CA ILE A 106 -3.21 -1.13 -8.85
C ILE A 106 -2.85 -0.75 -7.42
N PHE A 107 -3.76 -0.94 -6.47
CA PHE A 107 -3.65 -0.35 -5.13
C PHE A 107 -3.11 -1.34 -4.10
N GLY A 108 -1.78 -1.34 -3.94
CA GLY A 108 -1.08 -2.07 -2.88
C GLY A 108 -1.21 -1.39 -1.51
N ASN A 109 -0.97 -2.14 -0.45
CA ASN A 109 -1.00 -1.66 0.94
C ASN A 109 0.32 -0.96 1.33
N VAL A 110 0.60 0.16 0.68
CA VAL A 110 1.81 0.96 0.90
C VAL A 110 1.85 1.54 2.32
N GLY A 111 0.71 2.05 2.84
CA GLY A 111 0.66 2.75 4.12
C GLY A 111 0.77 1.83 5.34
N PHE A 112 -0.06 0.77 5.42
CA PHE A 112 -0.11 -0.07 6.61
C PHE A 112 0.99 -1.14 6.65
N ILE A 113 1.36 -1.73 5.51
CA ILE A 113 2.40 -2.76 5.43
C ILE A 113 3.70 -2.19 4.83
N GLY A 114 3.60 -1.42 3.76
CA GLY A 114 4.75 -0.97 2.99
C GLY A 114 5.71 -0.11 3.79
N ILE A 115 5.23 0.89 4.55
CA ILE A 115 6.06 1.75 5.39
C ILE A 115 6.82 0.93 6.44
N PRO A 116 6.16 0.18 7.35
CA PRO A 116 6.88 -0.56 8.39
C PRO A 116 7.77 -1.67 7.82
N PHE A 117 7.36 -2.32 6.74
CA PHE A 117 8.17 -3.35 6.10
C PHE A 117 9.43 -2.77 5.47
N SER A 118 9.33 -1.66 4.73
CA SER A 118 10.49 -0.98 4.14
C SER A 118 11.48 -0.49 5.18
N ALA A 119 10.99 0.15 6.24
CA ALA A 119 11.83 0.59 7.35
C ALA A 119 12.62 -0.58 7.99
N ALA A 120 11.97 -1.72 8.19
CA ALA A 120 12.55 -2.89 8.83
C ALA A 120 13.51 -3.68 7.94
N VAL A 121 13.26 -3.76 6.63
CA VAL A 121 14.03 -4.60 5.69
C VAL A 121 15.09 -3.81 4.91
N LEU A 122 14.74 -2.59 4.51
CA LEU A 122 15.61 -1.73 3.68
C LEU A 122 16.26 -0.59 4.47
N GLY A 123 15.80 -0.37 5.73
CA GLY A 123 16.27 0.72 6.58
C GLY A 123 15.51 2.03 6.39
N GLN A 124 15.72 2.98 7.32
CA GLN A 124 15.02 4.26 7.34
C GLN A 124 15.22 5.09 6.07
N GLN A 125 16.38 4.98 5.42
CA GLN A 125 16.69 5.66 4.16
C GLN A 125 15.70 5.34 3.04
N SER A 126 15.10 4.13 3.03
CA SER A 126 14.11 3.75 2.03
C SER A 126 12.81 4.55 2.13
N LEU A 127 12.51 5.12 3.30
CA LEU A 127 11.25 5.81 3.55
C LEU A 127 11.09 7.10 2.75
N ILE A 128 12.19 7.74 2.33
CA ILE A 128 12.09 8.88 1.41
C ILE A 128 11.50 8.43 0.05
N PHE A 129 11.91 7.26 -0.45
CA PHE A 129 11.34 6.70 -1.68
C PHE A 129 9.93 6.19 -1.48
N VAL A 130 9.61 5.66 -0.29
CA VAL A 130 8.23 5.29 0.08
C VAL A 130 7.32 6.53 0.12
N SER A 131 7.83 7.70 0.54
CA SER A 131 7.09 8.96 0.48
C SER A 131 6.74 9.35 -0.97
N ILE A 132 7.69 9.18 -1.89
CA ILE A 132 7.47 9.41 -3.33
C ILE A 132 6.42 8.43 -3.89
N CYS A 133 6.51 7.16 -3.49
CA CYS A 133 5.50 6.16 -3.84
C CYS A 133 4.11 6.55 -3.33
N GLY A 134 4.02 6.99 -2.07
CA GLY A 134 2.78 7.44 -1.44
C GLY A 134 2.16 8.65 -2.16
N LEU A 135 2.99 9.63 -2.55
CA LEU A 135 2.54 10.77 -3.34
C LEU A 135 1.95 10.33 -4.67
N THR A 136 2.66 9.47 -5.42
CA THR A 136 2.20 8.94 -6.71
C THR A 136 0.93 8.12 -6.54
N LEU A 137 0.86 7.28 -5.50
CA LEU A 137 -0.33 6.50 -5.16
C LEU A 137 -1.55 7.39 -4.93
N ASN A 138 -1.42 8.43 -4.10
CA ASN A 138 -2.52 9.33 -3.78
C ASN A 138 -3.06 10.04 -5.03
N MET A 139 -2.19 10.50 -5.92
CA MET A 139 -2.61 11.10 -7.19
C MET A 139 -3.49 10.12 -7.99
N ILE A 140 -3.09 8.85 -8.09
CA ILE A 140 -3.82 7.84 -8.87
C ILE A 140 -5.11 7.38 -8.17
N VAL A 141 -5.09 7.26 -6.84
CA VAL A 141 -6.27 6.88 -6.06
C VAL A 141 -7.40 7.89 -6.24
N TYR A 142 -7.11 9.17 -6.03
CA TYR A 142 -8.13 10.21 -6.04
C TYR A 142 -8.51 10.70 -7.43
N THR A 143 -7.79 10.28 -8.46
CA THR A 143 -8.17 10.51 -9.86
C THR A 143 -8.77 9.25 -10.47
N TYR A 144 -7.93 8.30 -10.88
CA TYR A 144 -8.34 7.07 -11.55
C TYR A 144 -9.17 6.14 -10.66
N GLY A 145 -8.73 5.93 -9.39
CA GLY A 145 -9.38 5.02 -8.44
C GLY A 145 -10.81 5.45 -8.15
N ALA A 146 -10.99 6.70 -7.74
CA ALA A 146 -12.30 7.29 -7.45
C ALA A 146 -13.22 7.22 -8.66
N ALA A 147 -12.75 7.64 -9.85
CA ALA A 147 -13.53 7.58 -11.08
C ALA A 147 -13.96 6.15 -11.44
N SER A 148 -13.06 5.17 -11.27
CA SER A 148 -13.34 3.77 -11.60
C SER A 148 -14.38 3.15 -10.67
N ILE A 149 -14.30 3.41 -9.36
CA ILE A 149 -15.24 2.89 -8.37
C ILE A 149 -16.61 3.55 -8.52
N ARG A 150 -16.68 4.87 -8.74
CA ARG A 150 -17.93 5.59 -8.99
C ARG A 150 -18.65 5.05 -10.23
N ARG A 151 -17.92 4.80 -11.35
CA ARG A 151 -18.50 4.19 -12.56
C ARG A 151 -19.04 2.79 -12.29
N ALA A 152 -18.34 1.99 -11.47
CA ALA A 152 -18.80 0.67 -11.10
C ALA A 152 -20.08 0.74 -10.26
N ALA A 153 -20.11 1.63 -9.25
CA ALA A 153 -21.27 1.85 -8.40
C ALA A 153 -22.49 2.36 -9.20
N ALA A 154 -22.30 3.29 -10.14
CA ALA A 154 -23.35 3.78 -11.02
C ALA A 154 -23.91 2.68 -11.94
N ALA A 155 -23.06 1.78 -12.44
CA ALA A 155 -23.50 0.64 -13.25
C ALA A 155 -24.28 -0.39 -12.44
N GLN A 156 -23.96 -0.56 -11.15
CA GLN A 156 -24.65 -1.48 -10.23
C GLN A 156 -25.96 -0.90 -9.64
N HIS A 157 -26.06 0.41 -9.57
CA HIS A 157 -27.22 1.14 -9.01
C HIS A 157 -27.65 2.27 -9.94
N PRO A 158 -28.29 2.00 -11.09
CA PRO A 158 -28.67 3.02 -12.07
C PRO A 158 -29.59 4.11 -11.52
N ASP A 159 -30.38 3.78 -10.50
CA ASP A 159 -31.34 4.69 -9.86
C ASP A 159 -30.70 5.67 -8.86
N ARG A 160 -29.41 5.49 -8.52
CA ARG A 160 -28.69 6.38 -7.64
C ARG A 160 -27.95 7.44 -8.44
N ASN A 161 -28.19 8.70 -8.13
CA ASN A 161 -27.38 9.81 -8.63
C ASN A 161 -26.01 9.81 -7.90
N ILE A 162 -25.07 9.03 -8.41
CA ILE A 162 -23.70 9.00 -7.89
C ILE A 162 -22.98 10.15 -8.56
N GLY A 163 -22.86 11.28 -7.86
CA GLY A 163 -22.23 12.50 -8.38
C GLY A 163 -20.85 12.25 -9.01
N ASN A 164 -20.60 12.88 -10.14
CA ASN A 164 -19.35 12.77 -10.91
C ASN A 164 -18.24 13.71 -10.41
N ASP A 165 -18.47 14.44 -9.32
CA ASP A 165 -17.58 15.51 -8.86
C ASP A 165 -16.30 14.95 -8.26
N LEU A 166 -15.27 14.79 -9.10
CA LEU A 166 -13.90 14.67 -8.66
C LEU A 166 -13.45 16.05 -8.20
N SER A 167 -13.35 16.24 -6.88
CA SER A 167 -12.82 17.47 -6.34
C SER A 167 -11.29 17.38 -6.25
N TRP A 168 -10.59 18.40 -6.75
CA TRP A 168 -9.15 18.55 -6.50
C TRP A 168 -8.81 18.56 -5.00
N LYS A 169 -9.79 18.93 -4.15
CA LYS A 169 -9.66 18.89 -2.69
C LYS A 169 -9.47 17.47 -2.15
N ASP A 170 -9.96 16.45 -2.86
CA ASP A 170 -9.78 15.05 -2.44
C ASP A 170 -8.31 14.60 -2.61
N ILE A 171 -7.57 15.21 -3.55
CA ILE A 171 -6.14 14.94 -3.76
C ILE A 171 -5.31 15.55 -2.63
N ILE A 172 -5.75 16.71 -2.09
CA ILE A 172 -5.09 17.40 -0.98
C ILE A 172 -5.54 16.77 0.34
N ASN A 173 -4.99 15.63 0.65
CA ASN A 173 -5.22 14.91 1.90
C ASN A 173 -3.93 14.86 2.74
N SER A 174 -4.07 14.41 3.99
CA SER A 174 -2.93 14.27 4.93
C SER A 174 -1.75 13.53 4.30
N GLY A 175 -1.97 12.39 3.64
CA GLY A 175 -0.91 11.61 3.02
C GLY A 175 -0.16 12.36 1.91
N THR A 176 -0.89 13.10 1.05
CA THR A 176 -0.29 13.91 -0.01
C THR A 176 0.52 15.07 0.58
N VAL A 177 -0.08 15.84 1.50
CA VAL A 177 0.57 16.98 2.14
C VAL A 177 1.85 16.56 2.84
N PHE A 178 1.79 15.53 3.68
CA PHE A 178 2.97 15.05 4.41
C PHE A 178 4.02 14.41 3.52
N SER A 179 3.65 13.75 2.41
CA SER A 179 4.64 13.26 1.45
C SER A 179 5.41 14.42 0.81
N VAL A 180 4.73 15.50 0.42
CA VAL A 180 5.37 16.70 -0.12
C VAL A 180 6.26 17.37 0.93
N VAL A 181 5.75 17.53 2.16
CA VAL A 181 6.52 18.11 3.28
C VAL A 181 7.76 17.28 3.57
N THR A 182 7.65 15.96 3.63
CA THR A 182 8.78 15.04 3.86
C THR A 182 9.86 15.21 2.79
N ILE A 183 9.48 15.26 1.53
CA ILE A 183 10.41 15.45 0.41
C ILE A 183 11.06 16.85 0.48
N ALA A 184 10.28 17.89 0.79
CA ALA A 184 10.78 19.25 0.93
C ALA A 184 11.78 19.38 2.09
N VAL A 185 11.43 18.87 3.27
CA VAL A 185 12.32 18.83 4.46
C VAL A 185 13.63 18.10 4.14
N TYR A 186 13.54 16.98 3.42
CA TYR A 186 14.71 16.21 2.99
C TYR A 186 15.62 17.00 2.05
N LEU A 187 15.05 17.65 1.01
CA LEU A 187 15.80 18.43 0.02
C LEU A 187 16.41 19.71 0.59
N MET A 188 15.72 20.35 1.56
CA MET A 188 16.16 21.59 2.21
C MET A 188 17.17 21.34 3.32
N ASP A 189 17.51 20.11 3.66
CA ASP A 189 18.41 19.74 4.76
C ASP A 189 18.00 20.34 6.10
N ILE A 190 16.69 20.33 6.40
CA ILE A 190 16.18 20.88 7.65
C ILE A 190 16.61 19.98 8.80
N ARG A 191 17.27 20.56 9.79
CA ARG A 191 17.66 19.89 11.03
C ARG A 191 16.81 20.40 12.18
N VAL A 192 16.43 19.51 13.06
CA VAL A 192 15.68 19.82 14.27
C VAL A 192 16.48 19.44 15.51
N PRO A 193 16.25 20.08 16.67
CA PRO A 193 16.89 19.70 17.92
C PRO A 193 16.63 18.24 18.28
N ASP A 194 17.60 17.58 18.92
CA ASP A 194 17.54 16.15 19.30
C ASP A 194 16.28 15.78 20.08
N GLY A 195 15.82 16.65 20.99
CA GLY A 195 14.59 16.42 21.73
C GLY A 195 13.35 16.35 20.84
N VAL A 196 13.29 17.14 19.77
CA VAL A 196 12.19 17.10 18.78
C VAL A 196 12.27 15.82 17.97
N GLN A 197 13.48 15.47 17.49
CA GLN A 197 13.70 14.25 16.72
C GLN A 197 13.34 12.99 17.54
N THR A 198 13.75 12.93 18.80
CA THR A 198 13.42 11.84 19.72
C THR A 198 11.91 11.74 19.94
N THR A 199 11.22 12.86 20.16
CA THR A 199 9.76 12.89 20.34
C THR A 199 9.04 12.38 19.11
N LEU A 200 9.42 12.86 17.92
CA LEU A 200 8.87 12.37 16.65
C LEU A 200 9.15 10.86 16.46
N GLY A 201 10.35 10.40 16.85
CA GLY A 201 10.74 8.99 16.81
C GLY A 201 9.83 8.09 17.65
N TYR A 202 9.46 8.50 18.86
CA TYR A 202 8.49 7.76 19.69
C TYR A 202 7.12 7.63 19.01
N ILE A 203 6.60 8.71 18.42
CA ILE A 203 5.33 8.69 17.72
C ILE A 203 5.43 7.79 16.48
N GLY A 204 6.49 7.95 15.69
CA GLY A 204 6.72 7.14 14.48
C GLY A 204 6.83 5.65 14.77
N SER A 205 7.48 5.27 15.87
CA SER A 205 7.64 3.86 16.26
C SER A 205 6.33 3.12 16.52
N CYS A 206 5.28 3.84 16.92
CA CYS A 206 3.95 3.27 17.11
C CYS A 206 3.31 2.78 15.80
N THR A 207 3.75 3.31 14.65
CA THR A 207 3.17 3.00 13.33
C THR A 207 3.11 1.51 13.06
N THR A 208 4.21 0.79 13.26
CA THR A 208 4.29 -0.64 12.92
C THR A 208 3.27 -1.45 13.70
N PHE A 209 3.23 -1.32 15.01
CA PHE A 209 2.32 -2.09 15.86
C PHE A 209 0.86 -1.75 15.58
N LEU A 210 0.51 -0.47 15.57
CA LEU A 210 -0.86 -0.01 15.34
C LEU A 210 -1.37 -0.44 13.95
N SER A 211 -0.54 -0.31 12.90
CA SER A 211 -0.90 -0.71 11.54
C SER A 211 -1.19 -2.20 11.45
N MET A 212 -0.39 -3.05 12.09
CA MET A 212 -0.60 -4.50 12.08
C MET A 212 -1.85 -4.90 12.87
N VAL A 213 -2.10 -4.26 14.00
CA VAL A 213 -3.31 -4.50 14.79
C VAL A 213 -4.57 -4.13 13.98
N VAL A 214 -4.60 -2.94 13.36
CA VAL A 214 -5.73 -2.52 12.52
C VAL A 214 -5.94 -3.43 11.32
N LEU A 215 -4.84 -3.88 10.68
CA LEU A 215 -4.92 -4.84 9.59
C LEU A 215 -5.47 -6.19 10.07
N GLY A 216 -5.08 -6.63 11.26
CA GLY A 216 -5.61 -7.84 11.89
C GLY A 216 -7.11 -7.75 12.15
N VAL A 217 -7.59 -6.61 12.64
CA VAL A 217 -9.03 -6.35 12.77
C VAL A 217 -9.73 -6.43 11.42
N SER A 218 -9.17 -5.79 10.39
CA SER A 218 -9.72 -5.83 9.02
C SER A 218 -9.82 -7.26 8.49
N VAL A 219 -8.78 -8.08 8.67
CA VAL A 219 -8.78 -9.51 8.29
C VAL A 219 -9.83 -10.30 9.08
N ALA A 220 -10.01 -10.02 10.38
CA ALA A 220 -10.98 -10.73 11.23
C ALA A 220 -12.45 -10.40 10.92
N GLN A 221 -12.71 -9.23 10.34
CA GLN A 221 -14.05 -8.79 9.90
C GLN A 221 -14.49 -9.42 8.58
N MET A 222 -13.54 -9.87 7.76
CA MET A 222 -13.83 -10.37 6.42
C MET A 222 -14.39 -11.80 6.48
N VAL A 223 -15.36 -12.11 5.60
CA VAL A 223 -16.03 -13.41 5.58
C VAL A 223 -15.20 -14.41 4.76
N PRO A 224 -14.66 -15.50 5.36
CA PRO A 224 -13.74 -16.41 4.67
C PRO A 224 -14.39 -17.21 3.52
N ARG A 225 -15.73 -17.38 3.54
CA ARG A 225 -16.45 -18.35 2.67
C ARG A 225 -16.26 -18.07 1.18
N GLU A 226 -16.20 -16.81 0.78
CA GLU A 226 -16.04 -16.44 -0.64
C GLU A 226 -14.60 -16.52 -1.13
N VAL A 227 -13.62 -16.43 -0.23
CA VAL A 227 -12.21 -16.54 -0.56
C VAL A 227 -11.89 -17.93 -1.14
N PHE A 228 -12.45 -18.98 -0.53
CA PHE A 228 -12.08 -20.37 -0.87
C PHE A 228 -12.78 -20.93 -2.11
N THR A 229 -13.84 -20.30 -2.60
CA THR A 229 -14.65 -20.84 -3.73
C THR A 229 -14.21 -20.32 -5.09
N ARG A 230 -13.35 -19.32 -5.19
CA ARG A 230 -13.05 -18.59 -6.44
C ARG A 230 -11.62 -18.87 -6.94
N TRP A 231 -11.41 -19.98 -7.66
CA TRP A 231 -10.11 -20.38 -8.20
C TRP A 231 -9.39 -19.27 -9.01
N ARG A 232 -10.15 -18.44 -9.75
CA ARG A 232 -9.59 -17.30 -10.52
C ARG A 232 -8.86 -16.30 -9.65
N LEU A 233 -9.29 -16.14 -8.38
CA LEU A 233 -8.65 -15.24 -7.44
C LEU A 233 -7.26 -15.74 -7.02
N TYR A 234 -7.09 -17.07 -6.89
CA TYR A 234 -5.78 -17.67 -6.59
C TYR A 234 -4.79 -17.46 -7.74
N VAL A 235 -5.22 -17.70 -8.99
CA VAL A 235 -4.39 -17.44 -10.16
C VAL A 235 -4.05 -15.95 -10.26
N PHE A 236 -5.02 -15.08 -10.00
CA PHE A 236 -4.81 -13.64 -9.96
C PHE A 236 -3.73 -13.25 -8.94
N VAL A 237 -3.76 -13.81 -7.74
CA VAL A 237 -2.77 -13.53 -6.67
C VAL A 237 -1.36 -13.91 -7.12
N ILE A 238 -1.19 -15.08 -7.73
CA ILE A 238 0.12 -15.51 -8.26
C ILE A 238 0.62 -14.53 -9.32
N ILE A 239 -0.24 -14.15 -10.27
CA ILE A 239 0.12 -13.18 -11.30
C ILE A 239 0.47 -11.84 -10.67
N ARG A 240 -0.38 -11.29 -9.80
CA ARG A 240 -0.25 -9.96 -9.22
C ARG A 240 0.94 -9.84 -8.26
N GLN A 241 1.21 -10.87 -7.45
CA GLN A 241 2.22 -10.80 -6.39
C GLN A 241 3.56 -11.43 -6.74
N ILE A 242 3.66 -12.20 -7.84
CA ILE A 242 4.93 -12.78 -8.29
C ILE A 242 5.29 -12.26 -9.68
N PHE A 243 4.45 -12.55 -10.70
CA PHE A 243 4.81 -12.21 -12.08
C PHE A 243 4.91 -10.71 -12.33
N VAL A 244 3.96 -9.91 -11.80
CA VAL A 244 3.97 -8.46 -11.99
C VAL A 244 5.18 -7.79 -11.33
N PRO A 245 5.54 -8.06 -10.06
CA PRO A 245 6.74 -7.52 -9.44
C PRO A 245 8.02 -7.95 -10.15
N VAL A 246 8.15 -9.23 -10.50
CA VAL A 246 9.32 -9.75 -11.20
C VAL A 246 9.47 -9.08 -12.57
N LEU A 247 8.39 -8.96 -13.33
CA LEU A 247 8.38 -8.25 -14.61
C LEU A 247 8.86 -6.79 -14.45
N LEU A 248 8.34 -6.08 -13.45
CA LEU A 248 8.75 -4.70 -13.19
C LEU A 248 10.22 -4.58 -12.79
N ILE A 249 10.74 -5.50 -11.97
CA ILE A 249 12.16 -5.55 -11.61
C ILE A 249 13.01 -5.69 -12.88
N PHE A 250 12.67 -6.62 -13.78
CA PHE A 250 13.40 -6.81 -15.03
C PHE A 250 13.35 -5.58 -15.95
N ILE A 251 12.20 -4.88 -16.01
CA ILE A 251 12.05 -3.66 -16.79
C ILE A 251 12.91 -2.52 -16.22
N LEU A 252 12.94 -2.34 -14.90
CA LEU A 252 13.61 -1.20 -14.28
C LEU A 252 15.08 -1.43 -14.00
N LYS A 253 15.53 -2.67 -13.80
CA LYS A 253 16.92 -3.02 -13.45
C LYS A 253 17.99 -2.42 -14.39
N PRO A 254 17.78 -2.34 -15.72
CA PRO A 254 18.76 -1.71 -16.62
C PRO A 254 18.86 -0.19 -16.48
N PHE A 255 17.80 0.47 -15.98
CA PHE A 255 17.69 1.93 -15.93
C PHE A 255 17.93 2.52 -14.54
N VAL A 256 17.79 1.72 -13.49
CA VAL A 256 17.88 2.16 -12.09
C VAL A 256 19.15 1.59 -11.45
N ALA A 257 20.24 2.36 -11.48
CA ALA A 257 21.52 1.94 -10.92
C ALA A 257 21.52 1.90 -9.37
N ASN A 258 20.73 2.77 -8.72
CA ASN A 258 20.64 2.79 -7.26
C ASN A 258 19.82 1.59 -6.76
N LYS A 259 20.51 0.66 -6.08
CA LYS A 259 19.90 -0.57 -5.56
C LYS A 259 18.78 -0.30 -4.53
N LEU A 260 18.89 0.77 -3.74
CA LEU A 260 17.89 1.09 -2.73
C LEU A 260 16.58 1.54 -3.39
N ILE A 261 16.66 2.34 -4.48
CA ILE A 261 15.48 2.72 -5.27
C ILE A 261 14.82 1.47 -5.85
N LEU A 262 15.60 0.63 -6.55
CA LEU A 262 15.07 -0.59 -7.17
C LEU A 262 14.43 -1.52 -6.14
N SER A 263 15.10 -1.71 -4.99
CA SER A 263 14.57 -2.54 -3.89
C SER A 263 13.29 -1.96 -3.30
N THR A 264 13.21 -0.63 -3.14
CA THR A 264 12.00 0.02 -2.62
C THR A 264 10.83 -0.13 -3.60
N VAL A 265 11.05 0.06 -4.90
CA VAL A 265 10.02 -0.17 -5.92
C VAL A 265 9.55 -1.63 -5.91
N ALA A 266 10.48 -2.58 -5.85
CA ALA A 266 10.18 -4.01 -5.79
C ALA A 266 9.35 -4.37 -4.54
N VAL A 267 9.71 -3.81 -3.38
CA VAL A 267 8.92 -3.97 -2.16
C VAL A 267 7.53 -3.39 -2.35
N MET A 268 7.41 -2.15 -2.81
CA MET A 268 6.11 -1.47 -2.94
C MET A 268 5.17 -2.19 -3.92
N VAL A 269 5.68 -2.64 -5.06
CA VAL A 269 4.85 -3.39 -6.03
C VAL A 269 4.45 -4.77 -5.50
N SER A 270 5.25 -5.38 -4.61
CA SER A 270 4.96 -6.69 -4.01
C SER A 270 3.98 -6.63 -2.85
N MET A 271 3.63 -5.43 -2.36
CA MET A 271 2.68 -5.30 -1.27
C MET A 271 1.32 -5.92 -1.62
N PRO A 272 0.67 -6.61 -0.66
CA PRO A 272 -0.69 -7.10 -0.85
C PRO A 272 -1.64 -5.96 -1.15
N ALA A 273 -2.84 -6.27 -1.63
CA ALA A 273 -3.84 -5.26 -1.92
C ALA A 273 -4.20 -4.46 -0.66
N GLY A 274 -4.34 -3.15 -0.82
CA GLY A 274 -4.64 -2.23 0.27
C GLY A 274 -6.12 -2.12 0.58
N ASN A 275 -6.46 -1.62 1.76
CA ASN A 275 -7.85 -1.42 2.21
C ASN A 275 -8.53 -0.21 1.55
N LEU A 276 -7.78 0.67 0.91
CA LEU A 276 -8.31 1.94 0.39
C LEU A 276 -9.38 1.74 -0.69
N PRO A 277 -9.22 0.82 -1.68
CA PRO A 277 -10.29 0.49 -2.61
C PRO A 277 -11.55 -0.04 -1.94
N LEU A 278 -11.41 -0.83 -0.87
CA LEU A 278 -12.55 -1.35 -0.11
C LEU A 278 -13.33 -0.23 0.59
N MET A 279 -12.60 0.71 1.22
CA MET A 279 -13.22 1.88 1.86
C MET A 279 -13.96 2.74 0.85
N MET A 280 -13.37 2.96 -0.33
CA MET A 280 -14.02 3.72 -1.41
C MET A 280 -15.25 2.98 -1.99
N ALA A 281 -15.16 1.65 -2.15
CA ALA A 281 -16.31 0.85 -2.59
C ALA A 281 -17.49 0.98 -1.62
N LYS A 282 -17.24 0.90 -0.31
CA LYS A 282 -18.25 1.15 0.74
C LYS A 282 -18.84 2.56 0.66
N GLN A 283 -17.98 3.56 0.50
CA GLN A 283 -18.40 4.97 0.43
C GLN A 283 -19.33 5.23 -0.77
N TYR A 284 -19.03 4.67 -1.93
CA TYR A 284 -19.80 4.87 -3.17
C TYR A 284 -20.87 3.81 -3.38
N GLY A 285 -20.97 2.79 -2.52
CA GLY A 285 -21.94 1.71 -2.62
C GLY A 285 -21.67 0.72 -3.75
N ALA A 286 -20.42 0.53 -4.15
CA ALA A 286 -20.03 -0.52 -5.09
C ALA A 286 -19.91 -1.89 -4.36
N GLU A 287 -20.11 -3.00 -5.10
CA GLU A 287 -19.96 -4.35 -4.55
C GLU A 287 -18.54 -4.57 -4.00
N GLU A 288 -18.43 -4.90 -2.71
CA GLU A 288 -17.17 -4.95 -1.97
C GLU A 288 -16.60 -6.37 -1.76
N ASP A 289 -17.43 -7.41 -1.91
CA ASP A 289 -17.08 -8.79 -1.55
C ASP A 289 -15.83 -9.29 -2.26
N MET A 290 -15.71 -9.00 -3.56
CA MET A 290 -14.55 -9.40 -4.35
C MET A 290 -13.28 -8.65 -3.94
N ILE A 291 -13.39 -7.36 -3.62
CA ILE A 291 -12.25 -6.56 -3.16
C ILE A 291 -11.79 -7.09 -1.81
N SER A 292 -12.73 -7.35 -0.90
CA SER A 292 -12.48 -7.91 0.43
C SER A 292 -11.76 -9.26 0.36
N ALA A 293 -12.29 -10.20 -0.46
CA ALA A 293 -11.68 -11.51 -0.66
C ALA A 293 -10.26 -11.40 -1.24
N GLY A 294 -10.04 -10.49 -2.19
CA GLY A 294 -8.73 -10.25 -2.79
C GLY A 294 -7.71 -9.69 -1.79
N ILE A 295 -8.13 -8.79 -0.91
CA ILE A 295 -7.28 -8.24 0.15
C ILE A 295 -6.82 -9.36 1.09
N ILE A 296 -7.73 -10.23 1.56
CA ILE A 296 -7.39 -11.36 2.43
C ILE A 296 -6.36 -12.26 1.75
N LEU A 297 -6.70 -12.73 0.55
CA LEU A 297 -5.89 -13.72 -0.14
C LEU A 297 -4.50 -13.18 -0.49
N THR A 298 -4.41 -11.93 -0.96
CA THR A 298 -3.11 -11.30 -1.22
C THR A 298 -2.32 -11.07 0.06
N THR A 299 -2.97 -10.73 1.18
CA THR A 299 -2.30 -10.55 2.47
C THR A 299 -1.73 -11.88 2.97
N ILE A 300 -2.51 -12.96 2.94
CA ILE A 300 -2.01 -14.28 3.36
C ILE A 300 -0.88 -14.75 2.43
N ALA A 301 -1.05 -14.63 1.13
CA ALA A 301 -0.06 -15.05 0.15
C ALA A 301 1.26 -14.27 0.27
N SER A 302 1.22 -13.02 0.74
CA SER A 302 2.40 -12.14 0.85
C SER A 302 3.50 -12.70 1.77
N ILE A 303 3.17 -13.61 2.70
CA ILE A 303 4.16 -14.33 3.53
C ILE A 303 5.19 -15.05 2.65
N ILE A 304 4.73 -15.63 1.55
CA ILE A 304 5.55 -16.44 0.64
C ILE A 304 5.98 -15.60 -0.56
N THR A 305 5.06 -14.82 -1.13
CA THR A 305 5.31 -14.14 -2.40
C THR A 305 6.32 -13.00 -2.28
N ILE A 306 6.33 -12.23 -1.18
CA ILE A 306 7.33 -11.18 -0.98
C ILE A 306 8.74 -11.74 -0.89
N PRO A 307 9.06 -12.75 -0.04
CA PRO A 307 10.38 -13.39 -0.06
C PRO A 307 10.79 -13.93 -1.42
N VAL A 308 9.87 -14.54 -2.17
CA VAL A 308 10.13 -15.06 -3.52
C VAL A 308 10.52 -13.94 -4.48
N VAL A 309 9.79 -12.83 -4.49
CA VAL A 309 10.10 -11.68 -5.38
C VAL A 309 11.45 -11.06 -5.01
N MET A 310 11.75 -10.94 -3.72
CA MET A 310 13.02 -10.36 -3.26
C MET A 310 14.25 -11.21 -3.63
N TYR A 311 14.06 -12.47 -4.01
CA TYR A 311 15.14 -13.32 -4.54
C TYR A 311 15.63 -12.86 -5.92
N PHE A 312 14.80 -12.16 -6.71
CA PHE A 312 15.12 -11.67 -8.06
C PHE A 312 15.84 -10.30 -8.08
N LEU A 313 15.99 -9.64 -6.93
CA LEU A 313 16.74 -8.39 -6.78
C LEU A 313 18.26 -8.64 -6.74
#